data_e0bd78afc0f39bed609fbb954915b429
#
_entry.id   e0bd78afc0f39bed609fbb954915b429
#
_cell.length_a   1.000
_cell.length_b   1.000
_cell.length_c   1.000
_cell.angle_alpha   90.00
_cell.angle_beta   90.00
_cell.angle_gamma   90.00
#
_symmetry.space_group_name_H-M   'P 1'
#
loop_
_entity.id
_entity.type
_entity.pdbx_description
1 polymer ?
#
loop_
_entity_poly.entity_id
_entity_poly.type
_entity_poly.pdbx_seq_one_letter_code
_entity_poly.pdbx_strand_id
1 'polypeptide(L)'
;MAAETPKNVGILALDIYFPPNAVQQEALEAHDGASKGKYTIGLGQDCMSFCSDVEDVISMSLTVVSTLLEKYGIDPKQIGRLEVGSETVIDKSKSIKTFLMQIFEKHGNTDIEGVDSTNACYGGTAALFNCVNWVESNSWDGRYGLVVCTDSAVYAEGPARPTGGAAAIAMLIGPDAPIAFESKLRGSHMSHVYDFYKPDLASEYPVVDGKLSQTCYLMALDTCYKNFCQKYEKHEGKPFALSDADYFVFHSPYNKLVQKSFARLVFSDFLRNPSSKDEVTKEKLGPFATLSDDESYQSRDLEKASQQVAKPLYDEKVQPSTLIPKQVGNMYTASIYAAFASLIHNKHSSLLVQHCPSDGCC
;
A
#
# COMPACT_ATOMS: atom_id res chain seq x y z
N MET A 1 9.48 14.17 -35.76
CA MET A 1 8.44 13.18 -35.45
C MET A 1 8.10 13.33 -33.99
N ALA A 2 6.84 13.53 -33.62
CA ALA A 2 6.46 13.53 -32.21
C ALA A 2 6.79 12.14 -31.68
N ALA A 3 7.51 12.06 -30.56
CA ALA A 3 7.77 10.80 -29.90
C ALA A 3 6.43 10.15 -29.51
N GLU A 4 6.29 8.86 -29.78
CA GLU A 4 5.09 8.12 -29.39
C GLU A 4 4.93 8.18 -27.88
N THR A 5 3.73 8.49 -27.38
CA THR A 5 3.46 8.55 -25.95
C THR A 5 3.74 7.18 -25.32
N PRO A 6 4.51 7.10 -24.22
CA PRO A 6 4.79 5.84 -23.55
C PRO A 6 3.50 5.09 -23.20
N LYS A 7 3.50 3.78 -23.42
CA LYS A 7 2.37 2.89 -23.10
C LYS A 7 2.72 1.98 -21.95
N ASN A 8 1.70 1.48 -21.26
CA ASN A 8 1.85 0.50 -20.17
C ASN A 8 2.87 0.95 -19.12
N VAL A 9 2.78 2.22 -18.71
CA VAL A 9 3.69 2.77 -17.69
C VAL A 9 3.41 2.12 -16.35
N GLY A 10 4.47 1.63 -15.70
CA GLY A 10 4.30 0.90 -14.46
C GLY A 10 5.60 0.44 -13.82
N ILE A 11 5.53 -0.60 -13.01
CA ILE A 11 6.66 -1.17 -12.28
C ILE A 11 7.38 -2.20 -13.16
N LEU A 12 8.64 -1.90 -13.49
CA LEU A 12 9.55 -2.78 -14.23
C LEU A 12 10.29 -3.76 -13.31
N ALA A 13 10.66 -3.29 -12.12
CA ALA A 13 11.40 -4.04 -11.12
C ALA A 13 11.05 -3.55 -9.71
N LEU A 14 11.14 -4.43 -8.74
CA LEU A 14 10.89 -4.15 -7.33
C LEU A 14 11.86 -4.90 -6.45
N ASP A 15 12.40 -4.23 -5.44
CA ASP A 15 13.18 -4.84 -4.37
C ASP A 15 12.74 -4.35 -3.01
N ILE A 16 12.94 -5.15 -1.96
CA ILE A 16 12.47 -4.89 -0.61
C ILE A 16 13.57 -5.21 0.39
N TYR A 17 13.71 -4.33 1.37
CA TYR A 17 14.53 -4.55 2.56
C TYR A 17 13.67 -4.52 3.82
N PHE A 18 13.84 -5.53 4.67
CA PHE A 18 13.28 -5.57 6.01
C PHE A 18 14.42 -5.61 7.03
N PRO A 19 14.32 -4.85 8.13
CA PRO A 19 15.24 -5.01 9.24
C PRO A 19 15.28 -6.46 9.74
N PRO A 20 16.44 -6.99 10.13
CA PRO A 20 16.57 -8.37 10.61
C PRO A 20 15.94 -8.60 11.98
N ASN A 21 15.69 -7.53 12.73
CA ASN A 21 15.12 -7.60 14.07
C ASN A 21 13.59 -7.62 14.03
N ALA A 22 12.99 -8.55 14.75
CA ALA A 22 11.55 -8.62 14.93
C ALA A 22 11.19 -9.12 16.32
N VAL A 23 10.04 -8.69 16.84
CA VAL A 23 9.42 -9.20 18.06
C VAL A 23 8.16 -9.97 17.71
N GLN A 24 7.97 -11.14 18.34
CA GLN A 24 6.74 -11.90 18.20
C GLN A 24 5.62 -11.23 18.99
N GLN A 25 4.44 -11.12 18.39
CA GLN A 25 3.30 -10.46 19.03
C GLN A 25 2.83 -11.17 20.31
N GLU A 26 2.96 -12.50 20.38
CA GLU A 26 2.64 -13.25 21.60
C GLU A 26 3.59 -12.89 22.75
N ALA A 27 4.88 -12.68 22.46
CA ALA A 27 5.85 -12.24 23.46
C ALA A 27 5.58 -10.80 23.91
N LEU A 28 5.17 -9.93 22.97
CA LEU A 28 4.79 -8.55 23.27
C LEU A 28 3.50 -8.48 24.10
N GLU A 29 2.50 -9.34 23.84
CA GLU A 29 1.32 -9.49 24.69
C GLU A 29 1.69 -9.78 26.14
N ALA A 30 2.60 -10.73 26.35
CA ALA A 30 3.07 -11.10 27.68
C ALA A 30 3.84 -9.97 28.37
N HIS A 31 4.71 -9.27 27.63
CA HIS A 31 5.47 -8.12 28.13
C HIS A 31 4.58 -6.96 28.55
N ASP A 32 3.56 -6.65 27.77
CA ASP A 32 2.64 -5.53 28.01
C ASP A 32 1.54 -5.86 29.04
N GLY A 33 1.50 -7.10 29.55
CA GLY A 33 0.42 -7.56 30.41
C GLY A 33 -0.95 -7.56 29.70
N ALA A 34 -0.95 -7.67 28.37
CA ALA A 34 -2.17 -7.71 27.57
C ALA A 34 -2.84 -9.08 27.66
N SER A 35 -4.16 -9.13 27.46
CA SER A 35 -4.86 -10.41 27.40
C SER A 35 -4.37 -11.23 26.20
N LYS A 36 -4.21 -12.55 26.39
CA LYS A 36 -3.82 -13.48 25.34
C LYS A 36 -4.70 -13.34 24.10
N GLY A 37 -4.10 -13.22 22.95
CA GLY A 37 -4.80 -13.05 21.68
C GLY A 37 -5.16 -11.60 21.34
N LYS A 38 -4.83 -10.62 22.18
CA LYS A 38 -5.17 -9.21 21.92
C LYS A 38 -4.46 -8.69 20.68
N TYR A 39 -3.19 -9.06 20.46
CA TYR A 39 -2.42 -8.63 19.29
C TYR A 39 -2.44 -9.69 18.19
N THR A 40 -2.23 -10.94 18.53
CA THR A 40 -2.19 -12.05 17.57
C THR A 40 -3.54 -12.29 16.88
N ILE A 41 -4.66 -12.26 17.61
CA ILE A 41 -6.02 -12.47 17.08
C ILE A 41 -6.73 -11.13 16.84
N GLY A 42 -6.64 -10.22 17.81
CA GLY A 42 -7.36 -8.93 17.78
C GLY A 42 -6.86 -8.00 16.69
N LEU A 43 -5.55 -7.91 16.47
CA LEU A 43 -4.93 -7.19 15.36
C LEU A 43 -4.66 -8.10 14.16
N GLY A 44 -4.55 -9.40 14.36
CA GLY A 44 -4.22 -10.38 13.34
C GLY A 44 -2.75 -10.29 12.89
N GLN A 45 -1.84 -9.95 13.82
CA GLN A 45 -0.41 -9.80 13.57
C GLN A 45 0.37 -10.97 14.21
N ASP A 46 1.41 -11.44 13.53
CA ASP A 46 2.29 -12.51 14.03
C ASP A 46 3.55 -11.92 14.66
N CYS A 47 4.18 -10.95 13.96
CA CYS A 47 5.41 -10.28 14.38
C CYS A 47 5.34 -8.77 14.10
N MET A 48 6.37 -8.07 14.55
CA MET A 48 6.63 -6.66 14.30
C MET A 48 8.12 -6.47 14.09
N SER A 49 8.56 -5.96 12.92
CA SER A 49 9.95 -5.62 12.68
C SER A 49 10.29 -4.24 13.22
N PHE A 50 11.57 -3.99 13.49
CA PHE A 50 12.07 -2.70 13.94
C PHE A 50 13.54 -2.50 13.56
N CYS A 51 13.93 -1.24 13.35
CA CYS A 51 15.32 -0.87 13.13
C CYS A 51 16.15 -1.03 14.41
N SER A 52 17.39 -1.49 14.27
CA SER A 52 18.38 -1.44 15.35
C SER A 52 18.92 -0.01 15.53
N ASP A 53 19.83 0.16 16.47
CA ASP A 53 20.53 1.43 16.73
C ASP A 53 21.53 1.83 15.63
N VAL A 54 21.77 0.95 14.67
CA VAL A 54 22.65 1.19 13.49
C VAL A 54 21.89 1.24 12.18
N GLU A 55 20.57 1.22 12.23
CA GLU A 55 19.68 1.28 11.06
C GLU A 55 18.68 2.42 11.17
N ASP A 56 18.38 3.04 10.04
CA ASP A 56 17.35 4.05 9.88
C ASP A 56 16.76 4.00 8.47
N VAL A 57 15.80 4.87 8.18
CA VAL A 57 15.16 4.94 6.86
C VAL A 57 16.15 5.30 5.74
N ILE A 58 17.25 5.99 6.05
CA ILE A 58 18.29 6.34 5.07
C ILE A 58 19.11 5.10 4.71
N SER A 59 19.62 4.39 5.72
CA SER A 59 20.44 3.18 5.50
C SER A 59 19.63 2.07 4.81
N MET A 60 18.37 1.87 5.20
CA MET A 60 17.46 0.94 4.53
C MET A 60 17.24 1.34 3.06
N SER A 61 17.05 2.64 2.79
CA SER A 61 16.85 3.14 1.42
C SER A 61 18.08 2.97 0.55
N LEU A 62 19.28 3.28 1.08
CA LEU A 62 20.53 3.06 0.37
C LEU A 62 20.74 1.59 0.03
N THR A 63 20.41 0.70 0.96
CA THR A 63 20.50 -0.75 0.76
C THR A 63 19.57 -1.20 -0.35
N VAL A 64 18.27 -0.89 -0.27
CA VAL A 64 17.28 -1.40 -1.23
C VAL A 64 17.49 -0.83 -2.64
N VAL A 65 17.91 0.43 -2.77
CA VAL A 65 18.23 1.03 -4.07
C VAL A 65 19.46 0.38 -4.68
N SER A 66 20.53 0.21 -3.91
CA SER A 66 21.75 -0.44 -4.40
C SER A 66 21.48 -1.87 -4.85
N THR A 67 20.72 -2.64 -4.05
CA THR A 67 20.39 -4.02 -4.40
C THR A 67 19.45 -4.11 -5.61
N LEU A 68 18.50 -3.19 -5.76
CA LEU A 68 17.64 -3.13 -6.96
C LEU A 68 18.47 -2.91 -8.22
N LEU A 69 19.35 -1.90 -8.23
CA LEU A 69 20.18 -1.58 -9.39
C LEU A 69 21.10 -2.75 -9.75
N GLU A 70 21.72 -3.37 -8.74
CA GLU A 70 22.62 -4.52 -8.93
C GLU A 70 21.88 -5.76 -9.45
N LYS A 71 20.77 -6.17 -8.81
CA LYS A 71 19.99 -7.36 -9.19
C LYS A 71 19.46 -7.31 -10.60
N TYR A 72 19.02 -6.14 -11.05
CA TYR A 72 18.42 -5.98 -12.37
C TYR A 72 19.40 -5.42 -13.40
N GLY A 73 20.66 -5.17 -13.04
CA GLY A 73 21.71 -4.68 -13.95
C GLY A 73 21.41 -3.28 -14.51
N ILE A 74 20.80 -2.41 -13.70
CA ILE A 74 20.41 -1.06 -14.14
C ILE A 74 21.59 -0.11 -14.01
N ASP A 75 21.98 0.53 -15.12
CA ASP A 75 22.97 1.61 -15.07
C ASP A 75 22.38 2.82 -14.31
N PRO A 76 23.04 3.28 -13.24
CA PRO A 76 22.58 4.47 -12.50
C PRO A 76 22.39 5.73 -13.37
N LYS A 77 23.03 5.82 -14.53
CA LYS A 77 22.84 6.91 -15.50
C LYS A 77 21.49 6.88 -16.17
N GLN A 78 20.80 5.75 -16.16
CA GLN A 78 19.45 5.62 -16.74
C GLN A 78 18.33 6.12 -15.81
N ILE A 79 18.66 6.59 -14.62
CA ILE A 79 17.67 7.18 -13.71
C ILE A 79 17.58 8.68 -13.96
N GLY A 80 16.39 9.17 -14.35
CA GLY A 80 16.10 10.59 -14.59
C GLY A 80 15.20 11.22 -13.52
N ARG A 81 14.48 10.39 -12.75
CA ARG A 81 13.62 10.86 -11.66
C ARG A 81 13.73 9.93 -10.46
N LEU A 82 13.81 10.52 -9.26
CA LEU A 82 13.82 9.81 -7.98
C LEU A 82 12.84 10.48 -7.03
N GLU A 83 11.78 9.77 -6.69
CA GLU A 83 10.76 10.18 -5.73
C GLU A 83 10.84 9.29 -4.48
N VAL A 84 10.77 9.90 -3.32
CA VAL A 84 10.75 9.16 -2.05
C VAL A 84 9.43 9.44 -1.33
N GLY A 85 8.77 8.41 -0.84
CA GLY A 85 7.64 8.52 0.08
C GLY A 85 8.06 8.09 1.47
N SER A 86 7.94 8.98 2.45
CA SER A 86 8.22 8.71 3.86
C SER A 86 7.49 9.65 4.77
N GLU A 87 7.11 9.18 5.94
CA GLU A 87 6.65 10.01 7.05
C GLU A 87 7.61 9.98 8.26
N THR A 88 8.77 9.30 8.10
CA THR A 88 9.86 9.27 9.07
C THR A 88 10.87 10.37 8.75
N VAL A 89 10.89 11.42 9.56
CA VAL A 89 11.69 12.64 9.33
C VAL A 89 13.02 12.54 10.07
N ILE A 90 14.12 12.43 9.33
CA ILE A 90 15.49 12.48 9.88
C ILE A 90 16.02 13.91 9.89
N ASP A 91 15.79 14.66 8.81
CA ASP A 91 16.18 16.05 8.67
C ASP A 91 15.02 16.84 8.04
N LYS A 92 14.74 18.04 8.58
CA LYS A 92 13.59 18.86 8.14
C LYS A 92 13.82 19.57 6.80
N SER A 93 15.05 19.60 6.31
CA SER A 93 15.47 20.31 5.10
C SER A 93 16.12 19.39 4.09
N LYS A 94 16.97 18.48 4.55
CA LYS A 94 17.68 17.52 3.71
C LYS A 94 16.84 16.27 3.52
N SER A 95 16.33 16.07 2.30
CA SER A 95 15.50 14.93 1.94
C SER A 95 16.26 13.60 1.97
N ILE A 96 15.55 12.48 2.13
CA ILE A 96 16.10 11.13 1.97
C ILE A 96 16.67 10.97 0.55
N LYS A 97 15.97 11.50 -0.48
CA LYS A 97 16.49 11.57 -1.85
C LYS A 97 17.91 12.12 -1.90
N THR A 98 18.21 13.19 -1.15
CA THR A 98 19.55 13.81 -1.16
C THR A 98 20.63 12.82 -0.67
N PHE A 99 20.33 11.97 0.30
CA PHE A 99 21.25 10.91 0.73
C PHE A 99 21.42 9.82 -0.34
N LEU A 100 20.34 9.47 -1.04
CA LEU A 100 20.38 8.49 -2.14
C LEU A 100 21.20 8.97 -3.33
N MET A 101 21.32 10.27 -3.54
CA MET A 101 22.15 10.83 -4.61
C MET A 101 23.60 10.39 -4.56
N GLN A 102 24.12 9.98 -3.39
CA GLN A 102 25.46 9.42 -3.25
C GLN A 102 25.70 8.19 -4.15
N ILE A 103 24.65 7.40 -4.42
CA ILE A 103 24.74 6.24 -5.32
C ILE A 103 24.99 6.71 -6.75
N PHE A 104 24.28 7.75 -7.19
CA PHE A 104 24.27 8.22 -8.56
C PHE A 104 25.46 9.13 -8.88
N GLU A 105 25.87 9.99 -7.94
CA GLU A 105 27.04 10.89 -8.06
C GLU A 105 28.32 10.11 -8.37
N LYS A 106 28.52 8.95 -7.76
CA LYS A 106 29.66 8.05 -8.02
C LYS A 106 29.76 7.62 -9.48
N HIS A 107 28.61 7.63 -10.18
CA HIS A 107 28.52 7.26 -11.60
C HIS A 107 28.41 8.49 -12.52
N GLY A 108 28.55 9.71 -11.96
CA GLY A 108 28.48 10.96 -12.69
C GLY A 108 27.05 11.37 -13.09
N ASN A 109 26.02 10.85 -12.42
CA ASN A 109 24.64 11.25 -12.64
C ASN A 109 24.14 12.14 -11.50
N THR A 110 24.12 13.46 -11.74
CA THR A 110 23.57 14.48 -10.83
C THR A 110 22.29 15.13 -11.37
N ASP A 111 21.88 14.76 -12.58
CA ASP A 111 20.70 15.25 -13.28
C ASP A 111 19.51 14.32 -13.02
N ILE A 112 19.01 14.31 -11.77
CA ILE A 112 17.88 13.50 -11.33
C ILE A 112 16.86 14.39 -10.64
N GLU A 113 15.69 14.58 -11.25
CA GLU A 113 14.56 15.31 -10.67
C GLU A 113 13.91 14.54 -9.51
N GLY A 114 13.00 15.18 -8.77
CA GLY A 114 12.14 14.57 -7.77
C GLY A 114 12.35 15.10 -6.35
N VAL A 115 11.50 14.66 -5.44
CA VAL A 115 11.43 15.15 -4.05
C VAL A 115 11.05 14.02 -3.09
N ASP A 116 11.09 14.30 -1.78
CA ASP A 116 10.42 13.50 -0.78
C ASP A 116 8.96 13.94 -0.67
N SER A 117 8.03 12.98 -0.72
CA SER A 117 6.59 13.20 -0.56
C SER A 117 6.16 12.81 0.85
N THR A 118 5.62 13.77 1.61
CA THR A 118 5.09 13.55 2.96
C THR A 118 3.58 13.74 2.96
N ASN A 119 2.84 12.68 3.20
CA ASN A 119 1.39 12.68 3.45
C ASN A 119 0.98 11.39 4.17
N ALA A 120 1.46 11.19 5.40
CA ALA A 120 1.30 9.94 6.14
C ALA A 120 1.62 8.73 5.24
N CYS A 121 0.97 7.60 5.45
CA CYS A 121 1.19 6.37 4.67
C CYS A 121 0.92 6.52 3.16
N TYR A 122 0.19 7.56 2.72
CA TYR A 122 -0.08 7.84 1.30
C TYR A 122 1.15 8.40 0.56
N GLY A 123 2.14 8.95 1.26
CA GLY A 123 3.32 9.57 0.64
C GLY A 123 4.02 8.69 -0.39
N GLY A 124 4.09 7.38 -0.15
CA GLY A 124 4.66 6.41 -1.10
C GLY A 124 3.86 6.29 -2.40
N THR A 125 2.53 6.29 -2.32
CA THR A 125 1.66 6.26 -3.50
C THR A 125 1.69 7.60 -4.25
N ALA A 126 1.80 8.73 -3.54
CA ALA A 126 2.03 10.03 -4.18
C ALA A 126 3.35 10.03 -4.97
N ALA A 127 4.44 9.55 -4.37
CA ALA A 127 5.74 9.40 -5.02
C ALA A 127 5.66 8.52 -6.28
N LEU A 128 4.96 7.38 -6.19
CA LEU A 128 4.75 6.50 -7.34
C LEU A 128 3.98 7.22 -8.46
N PHE A 129 2.88 7.88 -8.14
CA PHE A 129 2.10 8.60 -9.16
C PHE A 129 2.85 9.78 -9.76
N ASN A 130 3.74 10.44 -9.00
CA ASN A 130 4.62 11.46 -9.55
C ASN A 130 5.56 10.88 -10.62
N CYS A 131 6.17 9.72 -10.36
CA CYS A 131 7.01 9.03 -11.35
C CYS A 131 6.21 8.57 -12.57
N VAL A 132 5.06 7.94 -12.38
CA VAL A 132 4.19 7.49 -13.50
C VAL A 132 3.76 8.67 -14.36
N ASN A 133 3.26 9.74 -13.71
CA ASN A 133 2.83 10.95 -14.44
C ASN A 133 3.99 11.63 -15.18
N TRP A 134 5.22 11.59 -14.63
CA TRP A 134 6.40 12.12 -15.32
C TRP A 134 6.72 11.29 -16.57
N VAL A 135 6.74 9.96 -16.49
CA VAL A 135 6.96 9.08 -17.65
C VAL A 135 5.87 9.29 -18.71
N GLU A 136 4.62 9.51 -18.31
CA GLU A 136 3.50 9.78 -19.22
C GLU A 136 3.48 11.22 -19.76
N SER A 137 4.38 12.11 -19.30
CA SER A 137 4.37 13.55 -19.64
C SER A 137 5.30 13.89 -20.80
N ASN A 138 5.14 15.11 -21.33
CA ASN A 138 6.05 15.70 -22.31
C ASN A 138 7.44 16.03 -21.76
N SER A 139 7.63 15.97 -20.44
CA SER A 139 8.93 16.23 -19.78
C SER A 139 9.79 14.98 -19.68
N TRP A 140 9.26 13.82 -20.05
CA TRP A 140 10.01 12.58 -19.99
C TRP A 140 11.16 12.57 -21.03
N ASP A 141 12.35 12.24 -20.56
CA ASP A 141 13.57 12.24 -21.36
C ASP A 141 14.04 10.84 -21.82
N GLY A 142 13.23 9.81 -21.58
CA GLY A 142 13.52 8.43 -21.94
C GLY A 142 14.20 7.61 -20.85
N ARG A 143 14.57 8.24 -19.72
CA ARG A 143 15.15 7.54 -18.57
C ARG A 143 14.07 6.98 -17.63
N TYR A 144 14.48 6.10 -16.72
CA TYR A 144 13.58 5.50 -15.74
C TYR A 144 13.28 6.46 -14.57
N GLY A 145 12.08 6.30 -14.00
CA GLY A 145 11.78 6.78 -12.65
C GLY A 145 12.16 5.74 -11.61
N LEU A 146 12.62 6.19 -10.45
CA LEU A 146 12.85 5.37 -9.28
C LEU A 146 12.00 5.87 -8.13
N VAL A 147 11.23 5.00 -7.51
CA VAL A 147 10.42 5.31 -6.33
C VAL A 147 10.94 4.55 -5.14
N VAL A 148 11.11 5.24 -4.02
CA VAL A 148 11.49 4.61 -2.75
C VAL A 148 10.40 4.91 -1.72
N CYS A 149 9.87 3.86 -1.07
CA CYS A 149 8.96 3.96 0.06
C CYS A 149 9.67 3.42 1.29
N THR A 150 9.83 4.22 2.33
CA THR A 150 10.64 3.84 3.48
C THR A 150 10.13 4.45 4.76
N ASP A 151 9.97 3.64 5.80
CA ASP A 151 9.57 4.11 7.12
C ASP A 151 10.03 3.17 8.24
N SER A 152 10.19 3.75 9.42
CA SER A 152 10.31 3.06 10.69
C SER A 152 9.16 3.51 11.59
N ALA A 153 8.09 2.72 11.62
CA ALA A 153 6.88 3.01 12.37
C ALA A 153 7.06 2.65 13.84
N VAL A 154 7.34 3.65 14.64
CA VAL A 154 7.51 3.52 16.10
C VAL A 154 6.40 4.25 16.83
N TYR A 155 6.00 3.70 17.98
CA TYR A 155 4.93 4.26 18.82
C TYR A 155 5.37 4.27 20.28
N ALA A 156 4.89 5.27 21.02
CA ALA A 156 4.99 5.26 22.48
C ALA A 156 4.27 4.01 23.04
N GLU A 157 4.61 3.65 24.27
CA GLU A 157 3.93 2.59 24.99
C GLU A 157 2.42 2.82 25.03
N GLY A 158 1.65 1.82 24.61
CA GLY A 158 0.19 1.92 24.49
C GLY A 158 -0.41 1.01 23.43
N PRO A 159 -1.70 1.15 23.14
CA PRO A 159 -2.47 0.22 22.30
C PRO A 159 -2.04 0.25 20.83
N ALA A 160 -1.38 1.30 20.35
CA ALA A 160 -0.89 1.40 18.96
C ALA A 160 0.49 0.74 18.77
N ARG A 161 1.32 0.58 19.84
CA ARG A 161 2.69 0.03 19.75
C ARG A 161 2.77 -1.31 19.02
N PRO A 162 1.85 -2.27 19.23
CA PRO A 162 1.89 -3.56 18.54
C PRO A 162 1.70 -3.51 17.01
N THR A 163 1.30 -2.36 16.47
CA THR A 163 1.13 -2.18 15.03
C THR A 163 2.39 -1.68 14.32
N GLY A 164 3.47 -1.37 15.04
CA GLY A 164 4.72 -0.90 14.46
C GLY A 164 5.32 -1.85 13.43
N GLY A 165 6.25 -1.34 12.64
CA GLY A 165 6.98 -2.09 11.62
C GLY A 165 8.00 -1.20 10.91
N ALA A 166 8.91 -1.79 10.15
CA ALA A 166 9.88 -1.04 9.38
C ALA A 166 10.22 -1.75 8.07
N ALA A 167 10.40 -0.99 7.00
CA ALA A 167 10.85 -1.49 5.72
C ALA A 167 11.30 -0.35 4.79
N ALA A 168 12.06 -0.72 3.75
CA ALA A 168 12.25 0.11 2.57
C ALA A 168 11.95 -0.70 1.30
N ILE A 169 11.28 -0.07 0.34
CA ILE A 169 10.95 -0.66 -0.95
C ILE A 169 11.42 0.29 -2.04
N ALA A 170 12.08 -0.26 -3.06
CA ALA A 170 12.43 0.46 -4.26
C ALA A 170 11.71 -0.13 -5.47
N MET A 171 11.19 0.74 -6.34
CA MET A 171 10.47 0.37 -7.56
C MET A 171 11.02 1.14 -8.75
N LEU A 172 11.40 0.42 -9.80
CA LEU A 172 11.80 1.01 -11.09
C LEU A 172 10.56 1.24 -11.94
N ILE A 173 10.38 2.46 -12.44
CA ILE A 173 9.20 2.88 -13.19
C ILE A 173 9.59 3.23 -14.62
N GLY A 174 8.84 2.72 -15.58
CA GLY A 174 9.04 3.00 -16.99
C GLY A 174 7.91 2.46 -17.87
N PRO A 175 8.04 2.62 -19.21
CA PRO A 175 7.07 2.10 -20.16
C PRO A 175 7.21 0.57 -20.34
N ASP A 176 6.20 -0.02 -20.98
CA ASP A 176 6.11 -1.46 -21.28
C ASP A 176 6.35 -2.36 -20.07
N ALA A 177 5.88 -1.90 -18.91
CA ALA A 177 6.06 -2.57 -17.65
C ALA A 177 5.17 -3.81 -17.51
N PRO A 178 5.68 -4.91 -16.91
CA PRO A 178 4.88 -6.09 -16.63
C PRO A 178 3.75 -5.82 -15.63
N ILE A 179 3.87 -4.74 -14.82
CA ILE A 179 2.85 -4.29 -13.88
C ILE A 179 2.49 -2.85 -14.26
N ALA A 180 1.59 -2.70 -15.23
CA ALA A 180 1.13 -1.40 -15.71
C ALA A 180 0.01 -0.82 -14.86
N PHE A 181 -0.03 0.52 -14.77
CA PHE A 181 -1.09 1.26 -14.06
C PHE A 181 -2.13 1.79 -15.03
N GLU A 182 -3.41 1.56 -14.72
CA GLU A 182 -4.50 2.26 -15.41
C GLU A 182 -4.76 3.62 -14.74
N SER A 183 -4.03 4.63 -15.21
CA SER A 183 -4.01 5.97 -14.63
C SER A 183 -5.37 6.67 -14.64
N LYS A 184 -6.26 6.32 -15.59
CA LYS A 184 -7.59 6.94 -15.72
C LYS A 184 -8.58 6.51 -14.65
N LEU A 185 -8.36 5.37 -14.01
CA LEU A 185 -9.28 4.77 -13.04
C LEU A 185 -8.97 5.14 -11.58
N ARG A 186 -7.95 5.95 -11.31
CA ARG A 186 -7.56 6.34 -9.94
C ARG A 186 -8.72 7.01 -9.21
N GLY A 187 -9.15 6.45 -8.07
CA GLY A 187 -10.05 7.07 -7.11
C GLY A 187 -9.25 7.70 -5.98
N SER A 188 -9.58 8.94 -5.60
CA SER A 188 -8.89 9.65 -4.52
C SER A 188 -9.88 10.19 -3.49
N HIS A 189 -9.44 10.23 -2.23
CA HIS A 189 -10.12 10.88 -1.12
C HIS A 189 -9.11 11.55 -0.22
N MET A 190 -9.33 12.80 0.11
CA MET A 190 -8.54 13.59 1.05
C MET A 190 -9.46 14.37 1.96
N SER A 191 -9.15 14.38 3.27
CA SER A 191 -9.88 15.17 4.25
C SER A 191 -8.94 15.68 5.34
N HIS A 192 -9.28 16.82 5.96
CA HIS A 192 -8.53 17.36 7.06
C HIS A 192 -9.07 16.81 8.38
N VAL A 193 -8.35 15.85 8.97
CA VAL A 193 -8.73 15.17 10.23
C VAL A 193 -7.50 14.96 11.09
N TYR A 194 -7.64 15.09 12.40
CA TYR A 194 -6.60 14.82 13.39
C TYR A 194 -6.78 13.44 14.02
N ASP A 195 -6.81 12.40 13.20
CA ASP A 195 -6.91 11.00 13.63
C ASP A 195 -5.54 10.36 13.88
N PHE A 196 -4.54 10.80 13.14
CA PHE A 196 -3.13 10.39 13.22
C PHE A 196 -2.23 11.55 12.84
N TYR A 197 -1.36 12.00 13.74
CA TYR A 197 -0.44 13.13 13.47
C TYR A 197 0.75 13.11 14.42
N LYS A 198 1.86 13.76 14.02
CA LYS A 198 3.12 13.89 14.77
C LYS A 198 3.40 15.35 15.09
N PRO A 199 2.87 15.89 16.21
CA PRO A 199 2.97 17.33 16.51
C PRO A 199 4.32 17.73 17.10
N ASP A 200 5.05 16.79 17.70
CA ASP A 200 6.38 17.01 18.23
C ASP A 200 7.43 16.68 17.17
N LEU A 201 8.08 17.75 16.65
CA LEU A 201 9.10 17.63 15.60
C LEU A 201 10.41 16.96 16.06
N ALA A 202 10.58 16.72 17.36
CA ALA A 202 11.71 16.01 17.93
C ALA A 202 11.38 14.52 18.23
N SER A 203 10.14 14.09 17.97
CA SER A 203 9.68 12.74 18.24
C SER A 203 9.00 12.11 17.03
N GLU A 204 9.30 10.85 16.76
CA GLU A 204 8.60 10.04 15.76
C GLU A 204 7.30 9.39 16.29
N TYR A 205 6.99 9.54 17.58
CA TYR A 205 5.78 8.97 18.17
C TYR A 205 4.53 9.75 17.76
N PRO A 206 3.58 9.13 17.06
CA PRO A 206 2.34 9.79 16.67
C PRO A 206 1.36 9.91 17.86
N VAL A 207 0.49 10.91 17.77
CA VAL A 207 -0.78 10.94 18.50
C VAL A 207 -1.82 10.22 17.63
N VAL A 208 -2.52 9.24 18.21
CA VAL A 208 -3.46 8.39 17.48
C VAL A 208 -4.80 8.34 18.18
N ASP A 209 -5.89 8.74 17.50
CA ASP A 209 -7.25 8.37 17.85
C ASP A 209 -7.64 7.12 17.04
N GLY A 210 -7.45 5.94 17.63
CA GLY A 210 -7.61 4.67 16.92
C GLY A 210 -9.05 4.41 16.42
N LYS A 211 -10.08 4.94 17.10
CA LYS A 211 -11.48 4.79 16.66
C LYS A 211 -11.78 5.69 15.48
N LEU A 212 -11.37 6.94 15.57
CA LEU A 212 -11.51 7.92 14.48
C LEU A 212 -10.72 7.47 13.25
N SER A 213 -9.48 6.99 13.44
CA SER A 213 -8.62 6.51 12.35
C SER A 213 -9.24 5.33 11.59
N GLN A 214 -9.84 4.36 12.30
CA GLN A 214 -10.57 3.27 11.63
C GLN A 214 -11.75 3.79 10.80
N THR A 215 -12.54 4.73 11.35
CA THR A 215 -13.65 5.33 10.64
C THR A 215 -13.18 6.09 9.41
N CYS A 216 -12.14 6.91 9.53
CA CYS A 216 -11.53 7.65 8.40
C CYS A 216 -11.03 6.70 7.32
N TYR A 217 -10.39 5.58 7.68
CA TYR A 217 -9.95 4.58 6.73
C TYR A 217 -11.11 4.00 5.91
N LEU A 218 -12.22 3.61 6.58
CA LEU A 218 -13.39 3.04 5.89
C LEU A 218 -14.13 4.08 5.05
N MET A 219 -14.23 5.33 5.51
CA MET A 219 -14.81 6.44 4.73
C MET A 219 -13.99 6.73 3.46
N ALA A 220 -12.67 6.77 3.60
CA ALA A 220 -11.77 6.95 2.46
C ALA A 220 -11.90 5.81 1.45
N LEU A 221 -11.99 4.57 1.94
CA LEU A 221 -12.19 3.38 1.10
C LEU A 221 -13.50 3.46 0.32
N ASP A 222 -14.62 3.78 0.98
CA ASP A 222 -15.93 3.91 0.31
C ASP A 222 -15.91 4.98 -0.76
N THR A 223 -15.35 6.15 -0.45
CA THR A 223 -15.25 7.26 -1.40
C THR A 223 -14.37 6.91 -2.60
N CYS A 224 -13.19 6.31 -2.36
CA CYS A 224 -12.30 5.87 -3.43
C CYS A 224 -12.95 4.80 -4.29
N TYR A 225 -13.64 3.82 -3.68
CA TYR A 225 -14.35 2.77 -4.41
C TYR A 225 -15.48 3.33 -5.27
N LYS A 226 -16.28 4.24 -4.72
CA LYS A 226 -17.33 4.93 -5.49
C LYS A 226 -16.76 5.69 -6.68
N ASN A 227 -15.69 6.47 -6.46
CA ASN A 227 -15.03 7.25 -7.52
C ASN A 227 -14.42 6.34 -8.59
N PHE A 228 -13.79 5.24 -8.18
CA PHE A 228 -13.26 4.23 -9.09
C PHE A 228 -14.37 3.61 -9.94
N CYS A 229 -15.46 3.14 -9.33
CA CYS A 229 -16.58 2.54 -10.03
C CYS A 229 -17.22 3.48 -11.06
N GLN A 230 -17.37 4.78 -10.74
CA GLN A 230 -17.91 5.78 -11.67
C GLN A 230 -16.98 5.98 -12.87
N LYS A 231 -15.66 6.02 -12.64
CA LYS A 231 -14.66 6.15 -13.72
C LYS A 231 -14.60 4.88 -14.56
N TYR A 232 -14.66 3.71 -13.93
CA TYR A 232 -14.69 2.42 -14.62
C TYR A 232 -15.92 2.31 -15.54
N GLU A 233 -17.11 2.61 -15.02
CA GLU A 233 -18.35 2.59 -15.79
C GLU A 233 -18.31 3.54 -17.01
N LYS A 234 -17.75 4.74 -16.81
CA LYS A 234 -17.53 5.69 -17.90
C LYS A 234 -16.51 5.19 -18.95
N HIS A 235 -15.47 4.48 -18.52
CA HIS A 235 -14.39 4.00 -19.40
C HIS A 235 -14.76 2.71 -20.11
N GLU A 236 -15.35 1.74 -19.39
CA GLU A 236 -15.65 0.40 -19.89
C GLU A 236 -17.08 0.24 -20.42
N GLY A 237 -17.97 1.22 -20.16
CA GLY A 237 -19.39 1.16 -20.57
C GLY A 237 -20.24 0.16 -19.79
N LYS A 238 -19.73 -0.38 -18.68
CA LYS A 238 -20.43 -1.34 -17.81
C LYS A 238 -20.08 -1.07 -16.35
N PRO A 239 -21.01 -1.39 -15.39
CA PRO A 239 -20.71 -1.25 -13.97
C PRO A 239 -19.61 -2.24 -13.55
N PHE A 240 -18.75 -1.80 -12.61
CA PHE A 240 -17.77 -2.65 -11.95
C PHE A 240 -18.43 -3.48 -10.84
N ALA A 241 -18.01 -4.74 -10.71
CA ALA A 241 -18.31 -5.62 -9.59
C ALA A 241 -17.01 -6.21 -9.03
N LEU A 242 -17.00 -6.62 -7.75
CA LEU A 242 -15.81 -7.22 -7.12
C LEU A 242 -15.35 -8.53 -7.80
N SER A 243 -16.25 -9.19 -8.54
CA SER A 243 -15.91 -10.35 -9.37
C SER A 243 -14.99 -10.03 -10.56
N ASP A 244 -15.01 -8.76 -11.03
CA ASP A 244 -14.21 -8.33 -12.19
C ASP A 244 -12.73 -8.14 -11.86
N ALA A 245 -12.34 -8.13 -10.57
CA ALA A 245 -10.96 -8.10 -10.14
C ALA A 245 -10.50 -9.47 -9.66
N ASP A 246 -9.29 -9.87 -10.04
CA ASP A 246 -8.68 -11.12 -9.59
C ASP A 246 -8.21 -11.04 -8.14
N TYR A 247 -7.60 -9.91 -7.76
CA TYR A 247 -7.06 -9.70 -6.42
C TYR A 247 -7.28 -8.27 -5.91
N PHE A 248 -7.26 -8.14 -4.58
CA PHE A 248 -7.30 -6.85 -3.89
C PHE A 248 -6.12 -6.74 -2.93
N VAL A 249 -5.39 -5.63 -3.02
CA VAL A 249 -4.26 -5.32 -2.16
C VAL A 249 -4.57 -4.07 -1.37
N PHE A 250 -4.41 -4.14 -0.05
CA PHE A 250 -4.70 -3.06 0.87
C PHE A 250 -3.44 -2.56 1.56
N HIS A 251 -3.38 -1.26 1.83
CA HIS A 251 -2.55 -0.76 2.91
C HIS A 251 -2.96 -1.44 4.23
N SER A 252 -1.99 -1.96 4.97
CA SER A 252 -2.22 -2.74 6.17
C SER A 252 -1.61 -2.08 7.41
N PRO A 253 -2.35 -1.20 8.11
CA PRO A 253 -1.94 -0.79 9.45
C PRO A 253 -1.90 -1.96 10.42
N TYR A 254 -2.80 -2.92 10.26
CA TYR A 254 -2.83 -4.24 10.88
C TYR A 254 -3.84 -5.13 10.14
N ASN A 255 -3.61 -6.44 10.16
CA ASN A 255 -4.35 -7.36 9.29
C ASN A 255 -5.86 -7.41 9.54
N LYS A 256 -6.32 -7.20 10.78
CA LYS A 256 -7.76 -7.16 11.09
C LYS A 256 -8.48 -6.00 10.40
N LEU A 257 -7.80 -4.87 10.20
CA LEU A 257 -8.37 -3.75 9.44
C LEU A 257 -8.51 -4.09 7.95
N VAL A 258 -7.57 -4.84 7.37
CA VAL A 258 -7.68 -5.34 5.98
C VAL A 258 -8.92 -6.24 5.82
N GLN A 259 -9.19 -7.13 6.80
CA GLN A 259 -10.39 -7.96 6.80
C GLN A 259 -11.68 -7.12 6.84
N LYS A 260 -11.71 -6.10 7.71
CA LYS A 260 -12.84 -5.16 7.83
C LYS A 260 -13.04 -4.36 6.54
N SER A 261 -11.94 -3.92 5.92
CA SER A 261 -11.96 -3.12 4.70
C SER A 261 -12.51 -3.90 3.52
N PHE A 262 -12.11 -5.14 3.33
CA PHE A 262 -12.68 -5.97 2.27
C PHE A 262 -14.15 -6.31 2.52
N ALA A 263 -14.52 -6.60 3.77
CA ALA A 263 -15.92 -6.79 4.15
C ALA A 263 -16.77 -5.54 3.86
N ARG A 264 -16.19 -4.34 4.08
CA ARG A 264 -16.85 -3.06 3.73
C ARG A 264 -17.02 -2.91 2.22
N LEU A 265 -16.03 -3.28 1.41
CA LEU A 265 -16.17 -3.28 -0.05
C LEU A 265 -17.27 -4.22 -0.52
N VAL A 266 -17.39 -5.41 0.08
CA VAL A 266 -18.48 -6.36 -0.23
C VAL A 266 -19.85 -5.75 0.07
N PHE A 267 -20.00 -5.02 1.18
CA PHE A 267 -21.23 -4.30 1.49
C PHE A 267 -21.50 -3.15 0.50
N SER A 268 -20.48 -2.36 0.17
CA SER A 268 -20.60 -1.26 -0.80
C SER A 268 -20.95 -1.76 -2.20
N ASP A 269 -20.40 -2.91 -2.62
CA ASP A 269 -20.73 -3.57 -3.88
C ASP A 269 -22.17 -4.16 -3.86
N PHE A 270 -22.64 -4.67 -2.72
CA PHE A 270 -24.03 -5.10 -2.53
C PHE A 270 -24.99 -3.92 -2.69
N LEU A 271 -24.71 -2.76 -2.08
CA LEU A 271 -25.56 -1.58 -2.19
C LEU A 271 -25.66 -1.04 -3.63
N ARG A 272 -24.59 -1.16 -4.40
CA ARG A 272 -24.57 -0.75 -5.82
C ARG A 272 -25.29 -1.72 -6.75
N ASN A 273 -25.20 -3.00 -6.49
CA ASN A 273 -25.68 -4.07 -7.38
C ASN A 273 -26.49 -5.15 -6.63
N PRO A 274 -27.58 -4.77 -5.92
CA PRO A 274 -28.29 -5.71 -5.05
C PRO A 274 -28.96 -6.85 -5.82
N SER A 275 -29.42 -6.58 -7.04
CA SER A 275 -30.11 -7.59 -7.89
C SER A 275 -29.17 -8.70 -8.40
N SER A 276 -27.88 -8.41 -8.53
CA SER A 276 -26.87 -9.38 -9.02
C SER A 276 -26.36 -10.33 -7.94
N LYS A 277 -26.76 -10.17 -6.67
CA LYS A 277 -26.25 -10.94 -5.54
C LYS A 277 -27.10 -12.20 -5.29
N ASP A 278 -26.42 -13.22 -4.74
CA ASP A 278 -27.08 -14.44 -4.30
C ASP A 278 -28.01 -14.19 -3.08
N GLU A 279 -28.92 -15.12 -2.83
CA GLU A 279 -29.93 -15.00 -1.78
C GLU A 279 -29.32 -14.94 -0.37
N VAL A 280 -28.21 -15.63 -0.12
CA VAL A 280 -27.52 -15.60 1.20
C VAL A 280 -26.97 -14.19 1.47
N THR A 281 -26.36 -13.58 0.46
CA THR A 281 -25.88 -12.19 0.56
C THR A 281 -27.04 -11.21 0.81
N LYS A 282 -28.14 -11.36 0.08
CA LYS A 282 -29.33 -10.50 0.25
C LYS A 282 -29.95 -10.67 1.62
N GLU A 283 -30.09 -11.89 2.13
CA GLU A 283 -30.62 -12.16 3.46
C GLU A 283 -29.74 -11.53 4.56
N LYS A 284 -28.42 -11.67 4.47
CA LYS A 284 -27.49 -11.18 5.49
C LYS A 284 -27.27 -9.68 5.46
N LEU A 285 -27.17 -9.06 4.29
CA LEU A 285 -26.84 -7.64 4.13
C LEU A 285 -28.07 -6.74 3.93
N GLY A 286 -29.17 -7.30 3.42
CA GLY A 286 -30.41 -6.56 3.16
C GLY A 286 -30.94 -5.76 4.36
N PRO A 287 -30.96 -6.30 5.59
CA PRO A 287 -31.40 -5.55 6.77
C PRO A 287 -30.64 -4.25 7.06
N PHE A 288 -29.43 -4.12 6.52
CA PHE A 288 -28.55 -2.97 6.72
C PHE A 288 -28.57 -1.97 5.56
N ALA A 289 -29.28 -2.25 4.47
CA ALA A 289 -29.25 -1.44 3.24
C ALA A 289 -29.80 -0.01 3.42
N THR A 290 -30.57 0.23 4.48
CA THR A 290 -31.17 1.54 4.78
C THR A 290 -30.43 2.33 5.85
N LEU A 291 -29.33 1.81 6.39
CA LEU A 291 -28.51 2.56 7.34
C LEU A 291 -27.87 3.78 6.65
N SER A 292 -27.82 4.88 7.38
CA SER A 292 -26.98 6.02 6.98
C SER A 292 -25.49 5.63 7.01
N ASP A 293 -24.66 6.40 6.32
CA ASP A 293 -23.23 6.16 6.29
C ASP A 293 -22.64 6.12 7.71
N ASP A 294 -22.99 7.10 8.56
CA ASP A 294 -22.49 7.19 9.95
C ASP A 294 -22.92 5.99 10.80
N GLU A 295 -24.19 5.57 10.73
CA GLU A 295 -24.69 4.39 11.42
C GLU A 295 -23.97 3.14 10.94
N SER A 296 -23.71 3.02 9.64
CA SER A 296 -23.05 1.88 9.04
C SER A 296 -21.60 1.69 9.52
N TYR A 297 -20.86 2.78 9.78
CA TYR A 297 -19.48 2.71 10.33
C TYR A 297 -19.46 2.27 11.80
N GLN A 298 -20.54 2.46 12.55
CA GLN A 298 -20.64 2.12 13.96
C GLN A 298 -21.31 0.76 14.20
N SER A 299 -21.94 0.17 13.19
CA SER A 299 -22.72 -1.07 13.31
C SER A 299 -21.83 -2.31 13.39
N ARG A 300 -21.71 -2.89 14.58
CA ARG A 300 -20.99 -4.16 14.78
C ARG A 300 -21.68 -5.35 14.11
N ASP A 301 -23.02 -5.30 13.99
CA ASP A 301 -23.79 -6.38 13.37
C ASP A 301 -23.61 -6.36 11.85
N LEU A 302 -23.59 -5.17 11.24
CA LEU A 302 -23.20 -5.03 9.83
C LEU A 302 -21.76 -5.53 9.59
N GLU A 303 -20.81 -5.14 10.45
CA GLU A 303 -19.42 -5.60 10.32
C GLU A 303 -19.35 -7.13 10.34
N LYS A 304 -20.01 -7.80 11.29
CA LYS A 304 -20.03 -9.26 11.39
C LYS A 304 -20.70 -9.91 10.17
N ALA A 305 -21.87 -9.41 9.76
CA ALA A 305 -22.60 -9.92 8.61
C ALA A 305 -21.76 -9.80 7.32
N SER A 306 -21.13 -8.64 7.11
CA SER A 306 -20.27 -8.38 5.96
C SER A 306 -19.02 -9.27 5.97
N GLN A 307 -18.37 -9.48 7.12
CA GLN A 307 -17.23 -10.39 7.24
C GLN A 307 -17.61 -11.83 6.91
N GLN A 308 -18.79 -12.30 7.33
CA GLN A 308 -19.26 -13.66 7.02
C GLN A 308 -19.49 -13.84 5.51
N VAL A 309 -20.12 -12.85 4.86
CA VAL A 309 -20.35 -12.89 3.41
C VAL A 309 -19.05 -12.79 2.64
N ALA A 310 -18.14 -11.92 3.08
CA ALA A 310 -16.87 -11.66 2.42
C ALA A 310 -15.84 -12.80 2.54
N LYS A 311 -15.96 -13.68 3.56
CA LYS A 311 -14.91 -14.64 3.91
C LYS A 311 -14.40 -15.49 2.76
N PRO A 312 -15.23 -16.12 1.92
CA PRO A 312 -14.73 -16.94 0.80
C PRO A 312 -13.91 -16.14 -0.21
N LEU A 313 -14.42 -14.96 -0.59
CA LEU A 313 -13.71 -14.05 -1.51
C LEU A 313 -12.45 -13.45 -0.88
N TYR A 314 -12.47 -13.17 0.43
CA TYR A 314 -11.30 -12.70 1.15
C TYR A 314 -10.17 -13.73 1.12
N ASP A 315 -10.48 -14.98 1.42
CA ASP A 315 -9.49 -16.07 1.44
C ASP A 315 -8.84 -16.28 0.04
N GLU A 316 -9.61 -16.08 -1.02
CA GLU A 316 -9.14 -16.24 -2.40
C GLU A 316 -8.37 -15.00 -2.90
N LYS A 317 -8.99 -13.80 -2.77
CA LYS A 317 -8.58 -12.57 -3.47
C LYS A 317 -7.75 -11.60 -2.65
N VAL A 318 -7.75 -11.70 -1.31
CA VAL A 318 -7.06 -10.77 -0.41
C VAL A 318 -5.98 -11.43 0.42
N GLN A 319 -6.28 -12.59 1.03
CA GLN A 319 -5.36 -13.27 1.95
C GLN A 319 -3.95 -13.49 1.37
N PRO A 320 -3.76 -13.79 0.07
CA PRO A 320 -2.40 -13.93 -0.49
C PRO A 320 -1.53 -12.69 -0.34
N SER A 321 -2.11 -11.50 -0.20
CA SER A 321 -1.38 -10.24 -0.02
C SER A 321 -1.01 -9.95 1.45
N THR A 322 -1.44 -10.76 2.41
CA THR A 322 -1.36 -10.42 3.84
C THR A 322 -0.19 -11.07 4.60
N LEU A 323 0.56 -11.99 3.98
CA LEU A 323 1.64 -12.73 4.65
C LEU A 323 2.73 -11.78 5.19
N ILE A 324 3.31 -10.96 4.32
CA ILE A 324 4.39 -10.04 4.72
C ILE A 324 3.90 -9.00 5.75
N PRO A 325 2.78 -8.28 5.54
CA PRO A 325 2.28 -7.35 6.55
C PRO A 325 2.02 -7.96 7.93
N LYS A 326 1.59 -9.22 8.00
CA LYS A 326 1.40 -9.92 9.29
C LYS A 326 2.71 -10.18 10.03
N GLN A 327 3.79 -10.43 9.29
CA GLN A 327 5.11 -10.72 9.85
C GLN A 327 5.93 -9.46 10.17
N VAL A 328 5.70 -8.38 9.45
CA VAL A 328 6.52 -7.16 9.52
C VAL A 328 5.83 -6.04 10.31
N GLY A 329 4.50 -5.97 10.25
CA GLY A 329 3.72 -4.89 10.86
C GLY A 329 3.40 -3.76 9.88
N ASN A 330 3.03 -2.60 10.41
CA ASN A 330 2.77 -1.40 9.60
C ASN A 330 4.09 -0.75 9.16
N MET A 331 4.32 -0.71 7.89
CA MET A 331 5.49 -0.09 7.26
C MET A 331 5.16 1.27 6.64
N TYR A 332 4.07 1.90 7.09
CA TYR A 332 3.53 3.16 6.58
C TYR A 332 3.52 3.23 5.04
N THR A 333 4.36 4.08 4.43
CA THR A 333 4.40 4.28 2.97
C THR A 333 4.77 3.02 2.19
N ALA A 334 5.55 2.12 2.77
CA ALA A 334 5.96 0.86 2.17
C ALA A 334 4.89 -0.26 2.29
N SER A 335 3.92 -0.13 3.20
CA SER A 335 3.01 -1.20 3.59
C SER A 335 2.20 -1.80 2.44
N ILE A 336 1.62 -0.96 1.56
CA ILE A 336 0.82 -1.47 0.43
C ILE A 336 1.69 -2.21 -0.61
N TYR A 337 2.93 -1.77 -0.82
CA TYR A 337 3.86 -2.40 -1.77
C TYR A 337 4.44 -3.69 -1.22
N ALA A 338 4.64 -3.80 0.09
CA ALA A 338 4.97 -5.05 0.76
C ALA A 338 3.82 -6.07 0.68
N ALA A 339 2.57 -5.60 0.84
CA ALA A 339 1.38 -6.42 0.62
C ALA A 339 1.28 -6.89 -0.86
N PHE A 340 1.59 -6.01 -1.81
CA PHE A 340 1.66 -6.36 -3.22
C PHE A 340 2.75 -7.40 -3.52
N ALA A 341 3.94 -7.24 -2.96
CA ALA A 341 5.00 -8.24 -3.07
C ALA A 341 4.61 -9.59 -2.45
N SER A 342 3.87 -9.58 -1.32
CA SER A 342 3.29 -10.79 -0.74
C SER A 342 2.35 -11.50 -1.71
N LEU A 343 1.50 -10.76 -2.43
CA LEU A 343 0.63 -11.32 -3.47
C LEU A 343 1.44 -11.96 -4.59
N ILE A 344 2.44 -11.26 -5.13
CA ILE A 344 3.30 -11.78 -6.19
C ILE A 344 3.98 -13.07 -5.73
N HIS A 345 4.56 -13.08 -4.52
CA HIS A 345 5.23 -14.25 -3.95
C HIS A 345 4.29 -15.47 -3.87
N ASN A 346 3.07 -15.27 -3.40
CA ASN A 346 2.12 -16.36 -3.18
C ASN A 346 1.38 -16.82 -4.46
N LYS A 347 1.34 -15.97 -5.50
CA LYS A 347 0.54 -16.20 -6.71
C LYS A 347 1.35 -16.11 -8.01
N HIS A 348 2.69 -16.07 -7.96
CA HIS A 348 3.54 -15.88 -9.13
C HIS A 348 3.19 -16.81 -10.30
N SER A 349 2.92 -18.10 -10.05
CA SER A 349 2.60 -19.07 -11.09
C SER A 349 1.30 -18.75 -11.84
N SER A 350 0.26 -18.25 -11.13
CA SER A 350 -1.02 -17.89 -11.74
C SER A 350 -0.97 -16.52 -12.44
N LEU A 351 -0.15 -15.59 -11.95
CA LEU A 351 0.04 -14.26 -12.55
C LEU A 351 0.83 -14.34 -13.87
N LEU A 352 1.80 -15.25 -13.97
CA LEU A 352 2.58 -15.46 -15.19
C LEU A 352 1.76 -16.05 -16.35
N VAL A 353 0.76 -16.87 -16.07
CA VAL A 353 -0.08 -17.52 -17.10
C VAL A 353 -1.00 -16.52 -17.82
N GLN A 354 -1.36 -15.41 -17.17
CA GLN A 354 -2.25 -14.40 -17.76
C GLN A 354 -1.56 -13.49 -18.80
N HIS A 355 -0.24 -13.55 -18.94
CA HIS A 355 0.56 -12.70 -19.82
C HIS A 355 1.17 -13.41 -21.03
N CYS A 356 0.86 -14.69 -21.27
CA CYS A 356 1.16 -15.32 -22.55
C CYS A 356 -0.03 -15.09 -23.51
N PRO A 357 0.11 -14.24 -24.55
CA PRO A 357 -0.82 -14.29 -25.66
C PRO A 357 -0.80 -15.69 -26.25
N SER A 358 -1.98 -16.22 -26.59
CA SER A 358 -2.17 -17.54 -27.22
C SER A 358 -1.62 -17.66 -28.64
N ASP A 359 -0.62 -16.87 -29.01
CA ASP A 359 0.05 -16.92 -30.31
C ASP A 359 1.53 -17.24 -30.09
N GLY A 360 1.74 -18.54 -30.19
CA GLY A 360 2.99 -19.29 -30.29
C GLY A 360 4.30 -18.52 -30.42
N CYS A 361 5.11 -18.62 -29.37
CA CYS A 361 6.55 -18.84 -29.52
C CYS A 361 7.06 -19.52 -28.24
N CYS A 362 7.53 -20.76 -28.39
CA CYS A 362 8.35 -21.47 -27.43
C CYS A 362 9.69 -20.80 -27.23
#